data_834a7133ded00b70fda7581fc6a17a7c
#
_entry.id   834a7133ded00b70fda7581fc6a17a7c
#
_cell.length_a   1.000
_cell.length_b   1.000
_cell.length_c   1.000
_cell.angle_alpha   90.00
_cell.angle_beta   90.00
_cell.angle_gamma   90.00
#
_symmetry.space_group_name_H-M   'P 1'
#
loop_
_entity.id
_entity.type
_entity.pdbx_description
1 polymer ?
#
loop_
_entity_poly.entity_id
_entity_poly.type
_entity_poly.pdbx_seq_one_letter_code
_entity_poly.pdbx_strand_id
1 'polypeptide(L)'
;MSEKNHTEVETSVAQGITGLTKEKKGHLGRREIFVLDEEHNRILQSELVNEYAKTIAVTGVDKPILVKAIKKEHPEDEQKYLVIDGYHRMKACDKVIAAGGDPGWIKFEIDNTITDEMRDILMIRRNTNANLLPIDEADIYSRLVSKGYKQNEIASKTGKTAAHVSQILLLANAPKELKEYCGNALISSTLLMHLVKQEDCNWTNVVNIVRTLVESKKEAKAAPGAKGKTKVTQKDVEAAGQSKKISRTHKRIDKIIEVVKAEETYDKAHVDLFKAVQKAVDLIDADPEKARKYILSKFNLL
;
A
#
# COMPACT_ATOMS: atom_id res chain seq x y z
N MET A 1 -4.06 -22.54 53.21
CA MET A 1 -2.83 -21.81 52.75
C MET A 1 -2.67 -22.00 51.26
N SER A 2 -3.56 -21.44 50.43
CA SER A 2 -3.47 -21.60 48.94
C SER A 2 -4.21 -20.50 48.17
N GLU A 3 -4.24 -19.27 48.66
CA GLU A 3 -4.89 -18.16 47.94
C GLU A 3 -4.00 -16.91 47.74
N LYS A 4 -2.71 -16.96 48.12
CA LYS A 4 -1.80 -15.81 47.99
C LYS A 4 -0.87 -15.82 46.76
N ASN A 5 -0.79 -16.93 46.00
CA ASN A 5 0.17 -17.03 44.89
C ASN A 5 -0.41 -16.74 43.51
N HIS A 6 -1.73 -16.54 43.36
CA HIS A 6 -2.31 -16.22 42.04
C HIS A 6 -2.38 -14.73 41.73
N THR A 7 -2.37 -13.87 42.75
CA THR A 7 -2.45 -12.40 42.58
C THR A 7 -1.12 -11.74 42.24
N GLU A 8 0.02 -12.34 42.60
CA GLU A 8 1.35 -11.75 42.34
C GLU A 8 1.88 -12.05 40.92
N VAL A 9 1.44 -13.13 40.27
CA VAL A 9 1.87 -13.47 38.91
C VAL A 9 1.10 -12.65 37.85
N GLU A 10 -0.18 -12.34 38.09
CA GLU A 10 -0.95 -11.47 37.18
C GLU A 10 -0.51 -10.01 37.25
N THR A 11 -0.01 -9.54 38.41
CA THR A 11 0.52 -8.18 38.55
C THR A 11 1.88 -7.99 37.88
N SER A 12 2.72 -9.01 37.79
CA SER A 12 4.04 -8.91 37.18
C SER A 12 4.00 -8.91 35.64
N VAL A 13 3.03 -9.59 35.03
CA VAL A 13 2.81 -9.58 33.56
C VAL A 13 2.15 -8.29 33.11
N ALA A 14 1.33 -7.67 33.96
CA ALA A 14 0.72 -6.37 33.69
C ALA A 14 1.72 -5.20 33.81
N GLN A 15 2.71 -5.30 34.69
CA GLN A 15 3.72 -4.26 34.92
C GLN A 15 4.79 -4.16 33.80
N GLY A 16 4.98 -5.20 33.00
CA GLY A 16 5.90 -5.18 31.84
C GLY A 16 5.37 -4.44 30.61
N ILE A 17 4.10 -4.03 30.59
CA ILE A 17 3.44 -3.39 29.45
C ILE A 17 2.81 -2.02 29.79
N THR A 18 2.70 -1.65 31.04
CA THR A 18 2.08 -0.39 31.48
C THR A 18 3.06 0.54 32.17
N GLY A 19 3.92 1.18 31.36
CA GLY A 19 4.47 2.49 31.73
C GLY A 19 3.42 3.62 31.61
N LEU A 20 2.14 3.31 31.80
CA LEU A 20 1.05 4.28 31.83
C LEU A 20 0.89 4.79 33.26
N THR A 21 1.62 5.84 33.60
CA THR A 21 1.37 6.57 34.84
C THR A 21 -0.07 7.08 34.92
N LYS A 22 -0.64 6.98 36.09
CA LYS A 22 -2.05 7.18 36.48
C LYS A 22 -2.60 8.62 36.39
N GLU A 23 -2.23 9.42 35.40
CA GLU A 23 -2.84 10.74 35.20
C GLU A 23 -3.42 10.91 33.79
N LYS A 24 -4.48 10.16 33.50
CA LYS A 24 -5.31 10.40 32.32
C LYS A 24 -6.40 11.43 32.63
N LYS A 25 -6.01 12.69 32.90
CA LYS A 25 -6.94 13.81 32.75
C LYS A 25 -6.94 14.18 31.28
N GLY A 26 -8.10 14.02 30.60
CA GLY A 26 -8.25 14.45 29.21
C GLY A 26 -7.97 15.94 29.10
N HIS A 27 -7.04 16.30 28.24
CA HIS A 27 -6.73 17.71 27.92
C HIS A 27 -7.58 18.14 26.72
N LEU A 28 -7.77 19.45 26.58
CA LEU A 28 -8.43 20.07 25.44
C LEU A 28 -7.46 21.04 24.78
N GLY A 29 -7.38 21.00 23.45
CA GLY A 29 -6.52 21.89 22.68
C GLY A 29 -7.11 22.25 21.32
N ARG A 30 -6.66 23.34 20.76
CA ARG A 30 -6.96 23.73 19.37
C ARG A 30 -5.97 23.05 18.42
N ARG A 31 -6.35 22.98 17.14
CA ARG A 31 -5.53 22.30 16.11
C ARG A 31 -4.08 22.77 16.02
N GLU A 32 -3.85 24.04 16.26
CA GLU A 32 -2.58 24.74 16.06
C GLU A 32 -1.45 24.25 16.99
N ILE A 33 -1.80 23.71 18.16
CA ILE A 33 -0.80 23.18 19.11
C ILE A 33 -0.31 21.78 18.75
N PHE A 34 -0.93 21.12 17.78
CA PHE A 34 -0.59 19.75 17.39
C PHE A 34 0.30 19.72 16.15
N VAL A 35 1.46 19.10 16.29
CA VAL A 35 2.46 18.91 15.23
C VAL A 35 2.34 17.51 14.68
N LEU A 36 2.32 17.38 13.37
CA LEU A 36 2.33 16.10 12.67
C LEU A 36 3.75 15.78 12.20
N ASP A 37 4.18 14.57 12.47
CA ASP A 37 5.43 14.02 11.96
C ASP A 37 5.15 13.30 10.63
N GLU A 38 5.42 13.96 9.52
CA GLU A 38 5.13 13.46 8.19
C GLU A 38 5.98 12.23 7.81
N GLU A 39 7.19 12.11 8.39
CA GLU A 39 8.12 11.02 8.08
C GLU A 39 7.74 9.72 8.78
N HIS A 40 7.21 9.80 10.00
CA HIS A 40 6.82 8.64 10.81
C HIS A 40 5.34 8.28 10.71
N ASN A 41 4.56 9.04 9.95
CA ASN A 41 3.14 8.74 9.80
C ASN A 41 2.90 7.78 8.63
N ARG A 42 1.76 7.09 8.72
CA ARG A 42 1.28 6.20 7.67
C ARG A 42 0.79 6.98 6.45
N ILE A 43 0.68 6.28 5.33
CA ILE A 43 0.19 6.82 4.07
C ILE A 43 -1.20 7.44 4.26
N LEU A 44 -1.38 8.64 3.74
CA LEU A 44 -2.64 9.36 3.83
C LEU A 44 -3.72 8.66 2.98
N GLN A 45 -4.74 8.15 3.63
CA GLN A 45 -5.91 7.57 2.97
C GLN A 45 -6.95 8.66 2.74
N SER A 46 -7.00 9.21 1.54
CA SER A 46 -7.83 10.36 1.20
C SER A 46 -9.33 10.14 1.46
N GLU A 47 -9.83 8.93 1.20
CA GLU A 47 -11.23 8.57 1.47
C GLU A 47 -11.55 8.63 2.97
N LEU A 48 -10.67 8.04 3.81
CA LEU A 48 -10.82 8.04 5.26
C LEU A 48 -10.77 9.47 5.84
N VAL A 49 -9.86 10.31 5.33
CA VAL A 49 -9.79 11.74 5.72
C VAL A 49 -11.07 12.47 5.35
N ASN A 50 -11.65 12.19 4.17
CA ASN A 50 -12.90 12.80 3.73
C ASN A 50 -14.09 12.39 4.62
N GLU A 51 -14.15 11.13 5.03
CA GLU A 51 -15.17 10.62 5.95
C GLU A 51 -15.04 11.28 7.33
N TYR A 52 -13.83 11.32 7.88
CA TYR A 52 -13.57 12.00 9.15
C TYR A 52 -13.89 13.50 9.07
N ALA A 53 -13.54 14.18 7.98
CA ALA A 53 -13.81 15.60 7.83
C ALA A 53 -15.32 15.90 7.87
N LYS A 54 -16.16 15.08 7.24
CA LYS A 54 -17.63 15.22 7.30
C LYS A 54 -18.15 15.08 8.73
N THR A 55 -17.64 14.08 9.47
CA THR A 55 -18.05 13.85 10.86
C THR A 55 -17.54 14.98 11.77
N ILE A 56 -16.26 15.35 11.65
CA ILE A 56 -15.62 16.37 12.47
C ILE A 56 -16.28 17.74 12.28
N ALA A 57 -16.70 18.07 11.06
CA ALA A 57 -17.42 19.33 10.78
C ALA A 57 -18.75 19.46 11.56
N VAL A 58 -19.34 18.33 11.97
CA VAL A 58 -20.64 18.30 12.68
C VAL A 58 -20.47 18.09 14.18
N THR A 59 -19.61 17.13 14.58
CA THR A 59 -19.52 16.67 15.98
C THR A 59 -18.17 16.99 16.65
N GLY A 60 -17.21 17.53 15.90
CA GLY A 60 -15.84 17.68 16.37
C GLY A 60 -15.10 16.33 16.42
N VAL A 61 -13.94 16.31 17.08
CA VAL A 61 -13.12 15.10 17.26
C VAL A 61 -13.63 14.35 18.50
N ASP A 62 -14.31 13.23 18.29
CA ASP A 62 -14.98 12.42 19.33
C ASP A 62 -13.99 11.62 20.19
N LYS A 63 -12.95 11.03 19.58
CA LYS A 63 -11.96 10.19 20.27
C LYS A 63 -10.70 10.98 20.60
N PRO A 64 -10.18 10.92 21.84
CA PRO A 64 -8.93 11.55 22.20
C PRO A 64 -7.80 11.15 21.28
N ILE A 65 -6.90 12.09 20.96
CA ILE A 65 -5.65 11.81 20.28
C ILE A 65 -4.55 11.55 21.31
N LEU A 66 -3.56 10.73 20.98
CA LEU A 66 -2.40 10.48 21.81
C LEU A 66 -1.25 11.37 21.35
N VAL A 67 -0.64 12.08 22.27
CA VAL A 67 0.41 13.04 21.97
C VAL A 67 1.59 12.92 22.94
N LYS A 68 2.74 13.43 22.51
CA LYS A 68 3.93 13.63 23.32
C LYS A 68 4.25 15.13 23.36
N ALA A 69 4.57 15.67 24.52
CA ALA A 69 4.99 17.06 24.63
C ALA A 69 6.32 17.30 23.89
N ILE A 70 6.37 18.34 23.08
CA ILE A 70 7.60 18.79 22.43
C ILE A 70 8.34 19.68 23.43
N LYS A 71 9.66 19.50 23.56
CA LYS A 71 10.47 20.34 24.42
C LYS A 71 10.43 21.80 23.91
N LYS A 72 10.10 22.73 24.78
CA LYS A 72 10.12 24.15 24.44
C LYS A 72 11.56 24.63 24.27
N GLU A 73 11.79 25.53 23.32
CA GLU A 73 13.07 26.21 23.16
C GLU A 73 13.21 27.33 24.18
N HIS A 74 12.12 28.08 24.40
CA HIS A 74 12.05 29.13 25.41
C HIS A 74 10.88 28.89 26.37
N PRO A 75 10.97 29.24 27.65
CA PRO A 75 9.89 29.03 28.63
C PRO A 75 8.57 29.70 28.27
N GLU A 76 8.61 30.83 27.56
CA GLU A 76 7.46 31.60 27.09
C GLU A 76 6.77 31.02 25.86
N ASP A 77 7.40 30.07 25.16
CA ASP A 77 6.81 29.45 23.97
C ASP A 77 5.52 28.72 24.31
N GLU A 78 4.58 28.75 23.38
CA GLU A 78 3.38 27.93 23.48
C GLU A 78 3.76 26.43 23.49
N GLN A 79 3.15 25.67 24.41
CA GLN A 79 3.38 24.23 24.46
C GLN A 79 2.81 23.55 23.22
N LYS A 80 3.67 22.94 22.41
CA LYS A 80 3.28 22.12 21.26
C LYS A 80 3.40 20.63 21.58
N TYR A 81 2.63 19.84 20.86
CA TYR A 81 2.51 18.41 21.08
C TYR A 81 2.65 17.65 19.77
N LEU A 82 3.57 16.69 19.76
CA LEU A 82 3.73 15.74 18.65
C LEU A 82 2.61 14.69 18.68
N VAL A 83 1.87 14.56 17.60
CA VAL A 83 0.80 13.56 17.47
C VAL A 83 1.41 12.17 17.29
N ILE A 84 1.08 11.27 18.23
CA ILE A 84 1.49 9.86 18.22
C ILE A 84 0.40 8.98 17.57
N ASP A 85 -0.86 9.19 17.95
CA ASP A 85 -2.02 8.54 17.34
C ASP A 85 -3.11 9.55 17.02
N GLY A 86 -3.69 9.46 15.82
CA GLY A 86 -4.74 10.36 15.35
C GLY A 86 -4.40 11.13 14.08
N TYR A 87 -3.35 10.73 13.35
CA TYR A 87 -2.88 11.41 12.14
C TYR A 87 -4.00 11.74 11.13
N HIS A 88 -4.80 10.75 10.73
CA HIS A 88 -5.90 10.98 9.77
C HIS A 88 -6.98 11.92 10.31
N ARG A 89 -7.25 11.87 11.64
CA ARG A 89 -8.19 12.80 12.29
C ARG A 89 -7.66 14.23 12.28
N MET A 90 -6.36 14.40 12.49
CA MET A 90 -5.72 15.73 12.43
C MET A 90 -5.70 16.29 11.01
N LYS A 91 -5.40 15.45 9.99
CA LYS A 91 -5.52 15.85 8.57
C LYS A 91 -6.97 16.17 8.17
N ALA A 92 -7.94 15.51 8.77
CA ALA A 92 -9.35 15.85 8.58
C ALA A 92 -9.72 17.20 9.22
N CYS A 93 -9.15 17.54 10.40
CA CYS A 93 -9.28 18.87 10.98
C CYS A 93 -8.71 19.95 10.04
N ASP A 94 -7.50 19.73 9.48
CA ASP A 94 -6.91 20.64 8.49
C ASP A 94 -7.84 20.87 7.30
N LYS A 95 -8.49 19.80 6.84
CA LYS A 95 -9.44 19.88 5.74
C LYS A 95 -10.72 20.67 6.10
N VAL A 96 -11.24 20.50 7.32
CA VAL A 96 -12.38 21.27 7.83
C VAL A 96 -12.03 22.75 7.89
N ILE A 97 -10.84 23.11 8.43
CA ILE A 97 -10.36 24.48 8.50
C ILE A 97 -10.19 25.09 7.10
N ALA A 98 -9.59 24.34 6.17
CA ALA A 98 -9.41 24.78 4.79
C ALA A 98 -10.74 25.03 4.06
N ALA A 99 -11.83 24.37 4.48
CA ALA A 99 -13.19 24.62 3.99
C ALA A 99 -13.92 25.75 4.71
N GLY A 100 -13.24 26.48 5.62
CA GLY A 100 -13.83 27.58 6.40
C GLY A 100 -14.61 27.15 7.64
N GLY A 101 -14.54 25.86 8.03
CA GLY A 101 -15.15 25.32 9.24
C GLY A 101 -14.22 25.38 10.46
N ASP A 102 -14.77 25.06 11.63
CA ASP A 102 -14.02 24.93 12.89
C ASP A 102 -14.16 23.49 13.44
N PRO A 103 -13.05 22.72 13.58
CA PRO A 103 -13.09 21.39 14.19
C PRO A 103 -13.34 21.40 15.71
N GLY A 104 -13.40 22.58 16.31
CA GLY A 104 -13.62 22.76 17.76
C GLY A 104 -12.41 22.40 18.62
N TRP A 105 -12.70 22.12 19.90
CA TRP A 105 -11.71 21.69 20.86
C TRP A 105 -11.45 20.19 20.74
N ILE A 106 -10.18 19.82 20.63
CA ILE A 106 -9.72 18.46 20.43
C ILE A 106 -9.30 17.87 21.77
N LYS A 107 -9.89 16.74 22.16
CA LYS A 107 -9.48 15.97 23.34
C LYS A 107 -8.17 15.26 23.06
N PHE A 108 -7.23 15.29 24.02
CA PHE A 108 -5.96 14.60 23.86
C PHE A 108 -5.42 14.05 25.19
N GLU A 109 -4.59 13.01 25.09
CA GLU A 109 -3.87 12.38 26.20
C GLU A 109 -2.37 12.56 25.97
N ILE A 110 -1.62 12.92 27.02
CA ILE A 110 -0.17 13.12 26.96
C ILE A 110 0.51 11.86 27.49
N ASP A 111 1.46 11.33 26.71
CA ASP A 111 2.37 10.27 27.18
C ASP A 111 3.81 10.61 26.73
N ASN A 112 4.58 11.17 27.66
CA ASN A 112 5.96 11.56 27.42
C ASN A 112 6.95 10.38 27.51
N THR A 113 6.49 9.19 27.91
CA THR A 113 7.34 8.00 28.04
C THR A 113 7.49 7.25 26.71
N ILE A 114 6.67 7.57 25.72
CA ILE A 114 6.69 6.91 24.42
C ILE A 114 8.00 7.23 23.70
N THR A 115 8.80 6.17 23.44
CA THR A 115 9.94 6.22 22.52
C THR A 115 9.46 6.00 21.07
N ASP A 116 10.31 6.28 20.08
CA ASP A 116 9.97 6.09 18.66
C ASP A 116 9.69 4.59 18.36
N GLU A 117 10.42 3.67 19.01
CA GLU A 117 10.17 2.24 18.90
C GLU A 117 8.81 1.85 19.48
N MET A 118 8.45 2.37 20.64
CA MET A 118 7.13 2.15 21.25
C MET A 118 6.03 2.72 20.39
N ARG A 119 6.24 3.89 19.78
CA ARG A 119 5.31 4.49 18.83
C ARG A 119 5.05 3.57 17.65
N ASP A 120 6.11 3.05 17.01
CA ASP A 120 6.02 2.12 15.89
C ASP A 120 5.26 0.85 16.27
N ILE A 121 5.57 0.24 17.41
CA ILE A 121 4.87 -0.95 17.91
C ILE A 121 3.40 -0.65 18.23
N LEU A 122 3.10 0.46 18.90
CA LEU A 122 1.74 0.88 19.22
C LEU A 122 0.91 1.15 17.98
N MET A 123 1.52 1.72 16.92
CA MET A 123 0.86 1.97 15.65
C MET A 123 0.34 0.67 15.03
N ILE A 124 1.09 -0.42 15.09
CA ILE A 124 0.64 -1.74 14.61
C ILE A 124 -0.43 -2.32 15.55
N ARG A 125 -0.19 -2.34 16.87
CA ARG A 125 -1.10 -2.97 17.84
C ARG A 125 -2.47 -2.30 17.93
N ARG A 126 -2.55 -0.97 17.83
CA ARG A 126 -3.81 -0.22 17.88
C ARG A 126 -4.61 -0.27 16.58
N ASN A 127 -3.98 -0.60 15.47
CA ASN A 127 -4.62 -0.66 14.15
C ASN A 127 -4.85 -2.09 13.63
N THR A 128 -4.90 -3.10 14.52
CA THR A 128 -5.16 -4.51 14.16
C THR A 128 -6.52 -4.71 13.49
N ASN A 129 -7.48 -3.80 13.67
CA ASN A 129 -8.85 -3.89 13.18
C ASN A 129 -9.11 -3.07 11.90
N ALA A 130 -8.19 -3.08 10.93
CA ALA A 130 -8.49 -2.73 9.54
C ALA A 130 -7.96 -1.41 8.94
N ASN A 131 -7.27 -0.54 9.67
CA ASN A 131 -6.91 0.77 9.09
C ASN A 131 -5.42 0.95 8.73
N LEU A 132 -4.55 0.00 9.05
CA LEU A 132 -3.15 0.04 8.67
C LEU A 132 -2.93 -0.72 7.36
N LEU A 133 -2.43 -0.05 6.35
CA LEU A 133 -2.12 -0.72 5.09
C LEU A 133 -0.86 -1.60 5.26
N PRO A 134 -0.78 -2.77 4.60
CA PRO A 134 0.44 -3.60 4.65
C PRO A 134 1.71 -2.86 4.24
N ILE A 135 1.60 -1.84 3.40
CA ILE A 135 2.73 -1.01 2.99
C ILE A 135 3.19 -0.07 4.11
N ASP A 136 2.27 0.41 4.98
CA ASP A 136 2.62 1.15 6.19
C ASP A 136 3.27 0.22 7.23
N GLU A 137 2.76 -1.01 7.38
CA GLU A 137 3.40 -2.03 8.24
C GLU A 137 4.84 -2.30 7.78
N ALA A 138 5.08 -2.36 6.47
CA ALA A 138 6.40 -2.58 5.91
C ALA A 138 7.39 -1.47 6.29
N ASP A 139 6.96 -0.22 6.22
CA ASP A 139 7.79 0.92 6.64
C ASP A 139 8.11 0.88 8.14
N ILE A 140 7.13 0.54 8.98
CA ILE A 140 7.32 0.37 10.42
C ILE A 140 8.30 -0.77 10.71
N TYR A 141 8.11 -1.94 10.09
CA TYR A 141 9.01 -3.07 10.27
C TYR A 141 10.43 -2.75 9.79
N SER A 142 10.56 -2.01 8.68
CA SER A 142 11.87 -1.57 8.17
C SER A 142 12.60 -0.68 9.17
N ARG A 143 11.88 0.28 9.80
CA ARG A 143 12.47 1.12 10.87
C ARG A 143 12.89 0.30 12.09
N LEU A 144 12.09 -0.66 12.52
CA LEU A 144 12.44 -1.54 13.63
C LEU A 144 13.66 -2.41 13.31
N VAL A 145 13.75 -2.95 12.08
CA VAL A 145 14.93 -3.71 11.61
C VAL A 145 16.17 -2.82 11.58
N SER A 146 16.08 -1.57 11.10
CA SER A 146 17.22 -0.63 11.08
C SER A 146 17.72 -0.27 12.49
N LYS A 147 16.85 -0.36 13.51
CA LYS A 147 17.19 -0.21 14.93
C LYS A 147 17.71 -1.52 15.58
N GLY A 148 17.91 -2.59 14.79
CA GLY A 148 18.53 -3.83 15.24
C GLY A 148 17.54 -4.91 15.73
N TYR A 149 16.22 -4.69 15.65
CA TYR A 149 15.25 -5.73 16.02
C TYR A 149 15.24 -6.87 15.01
N LYS A 150 15.25 -8.10 15.50
CA LYS A 150 15.07 -9.30 14.68
C LYS A 150 13.58 -9.51 14.33
N GLN A 151 13.30 -10.15 13.21
CA GLN A 151 11.91 -10.38 12.75
C GLN A 151 11.04 -11.11 13.78
N ASN A 152 11.63 -12.07 14.53
CA ASN A 152 10.92 -12.77 15.61
C ASN A 152 10.59 -11.85 16.79
N GLU A 153 11.44 -10.89 17.12
CA GLU A 153 11.22 -9.91 18.17
C GLU A 153 10.11 -8.93 17.76
N ILE A 154 10.16 -8.45 16.50
CA ILE A 154 9.10 -7.62 15.93
C ILE A 154 7.76 -8.36 15.97
N ALA A 155 7.74 -9.61 15.54
CA ALA A 155 6.54 -10.45 15.56
C ALA A 155 5.96 -10.56 16.98
N SER A 156 6.78 -10.90 17.98
CA SER A 156 6.37 -10.98 19.37
C SER A 156 5.83 -9.66 19.91
N LYS A 157 6.54 -8.54 19.67
CA LYS A 157 6.16 -7.21 20.16
C LYS A 157 4.89 -6.67 19.50
N THR A 158 4.62 -7.02 18.25
CA THR A 158 3.46 -6.54 17.47
C THR A 158 2.25 -7.48 17.54
N GLY A 159 2.42 -8.70 18.09
CA GLY A 159 1.37 -9.72 18.11
C GLY A 159 1.11 -10.36 16.75
N LYS A 160 2.11 -10.38 15.87
CA LYS A 160 2.08 -10.99 14.53
C LYS A 160 2.95 -12.23 14.48
N THR A 161 2.91 -12.97 13.37
CA THR A 161 3.83 -14.09 13.13
C THR A 161 5.11 -13.63 12.44
N ALA A 162 6.23 -14.33 12.64
CA ALA A 162 7.47 -14.02 11.93
C ALA A 162 7.33 -14.15 10.40
N ALA A 163 6.52 -15.11 9.95
CA ALA A 163 6.20 -15.26 8.53
C ALA A 163 5.46 -14.05 7.96
N HIS A 164 4.50 -13.47 8.72
CA HIS A 164 3.82 -12.24 8.35
C HIS A 164 4.82 -11.08 8.24
N VAL A 165 5.67 -10.88 9.25
CA VAL A 165 6.70 -9.82 9.25
C VAL A 165 7.62 -9.95 8.04
N SER A 166 8.13 -11.16 7.77
CA SER A 166 8.99 -11.43 6.61
C SER A 166 8.29 -11.13 5.28
N GLN A 167 7.03 -11.53 5.16
CA GLN A 167 6.24 -11.29 3.94
C GLN A 167 5.96 -9.79 3.71
N ILE A 168 5.64 -9.05 4.75
CA ILE A 168 5.38 -7.62 4.67
C ILE A 168 6.64 -6.83 4.35
N LEU A 169 7.81 -7.22 4.88
CA LEU A 169 9.08 -6.58 4.60
C LEU A 169 9.48 -6.57 3.12
N LEU A 170 8.87 -7.40 2.27
CA LEU A 170 9.03 -7.31 0.82
C LEU A 170 8.59 -5.95 0.26
N LEU A 171 7.69 -5.24 0.94
CA LEU A 171 7.20 -3.92 0.54
C LEU A 171 8.02 -2.76 1.12
N ALA A 172 9.00 -3.02 1.97
CA ALA A 172 9.74 -1.99 2.71
C ALA A 172 10.40 -0.94 1.80
N ASN A 173 10.89 -1.38 0.63
CA ASN A 173 11.58 -0.51 -0.33
C ASN A 173 10.64 -0.01 -1.46
N ALA A 174 9.33 -0.06 -1.26
CA ALA A 174 8.39 0.39 -2.27
C ALA A 174 8.58 1.89 -2.58
N PRO A 175 8.73 2.28 -3.86
CA PRO A 175 8.80 3.67 -4.26
C PRO A 175 7.57 4.48 -3.82
N LYS A 176 7.77 5.78 -3.55
CA LYS A 176 6.74 6.69 -3.05
C LYS A 176 5.48 6.69 -3.93
N GLU A 177 5.63 6.64 -5.24
CA GLU A 177 4.52 6.56 -6.19
C GLU A 177 3.60 5.35 -5.95
N LEU A 178 4.18 4.16 -5.69
CA LEU A 178 3.39 2.96 -5.38
C LEU A 178 2.70 3.06 -4.02
N LYS A 179 3.34 3.71 -3.05
CA LYS A 179 2.73 4.01 -1.75
C LYS A 179 1.51 4.91 -1.91
N GLU A 180 1.61 5.96 -2.71
CA GLU A 180 0.51 6.86 -3.03
C GLU A 180 -0.64 6.14 -3.77
N TYR A 181 -0.34 5.26 -4.70
CA TYR A 181 -1.37 4.44 -5.37
C TYR A 181 -2.10 3.52 -4.39
N CYS A 182 -1.40 2.95 -3.41
CA CYS A 182 -2.04 2.18 -2.34
C CYS A 182 -2.92 3.06 -1.43
N GLY A 183 -2.42 4.23 -1.03
CA GLY A 183 -3.16 5.19 -0.20
C GLY A 183 -4.44 5.70 -0.85
N ASN A 184 -4.41 5.88 -2.16
CA ASN A 184 -5.57 6.30 -2.97
C ASN A 184 -6.45 5.12 -3.44
N ALA A 185 -6.24 3.92 -2.90
CA ALA A 185 -6.97 2.69 -3.24
C ALA A 185 -6.95 2.32 -4.73
N LEU A 186 -5.99 2.85 -5.51
CA LEU A 186 -5.82 2.55 -6.93
C LEU A 186 -5.25 1.14 -7.16
N ILE A 187 -4.46 0.64 -6.21
CA ILE A 187 -3.97 -0.74 -6.17
C ILE A 187 -4.04 -1.26 -4.72
N SER A 188 -4.30 -2.56 -4.54
CA SER A 188 -4.20 -3.15 -3.21
C SER A 188 -2.76 -3.54 -2.87
N SER A 189 -2.37 -3.41 -1.59
CA SER A 189 -1.04 -3.83 -1.13
C SER A 189 -0.79 -5.33 -1.37
N THR A 190 -1.84 -6.16 -1.34
CA THR A 190 -1.75 -7.60 -1.65
C THR A 190 -1.39 -7.83 -3.12
N LEU A 191 -2.02 -7.09 -4.05
CA LEU A 191 -1.68 -7.18 -5.47
C LEU A 191 -0.28 -6.66 -5.74
N LEU A 192 0.11 -5.56 -5.08
CA LEU A 192 1.48 -5.03 -5.16
C LEU A 192 2.51 -6.06 -4.69
N MET A 193 2.25 -6.75 -3.57
CA MET A 193 3.10 -7.82 -3.05
C MET A 193 3.26 -8.97 -4.04
N HIS A 194 2.17 -9.35 -4.72
CA HIS A 194 2.20 -10.37 -5.76
C HIS A 194 3.08 -9.93 -6.95
N LEU A 195 2.92 -8.69 -7.41
CA LEU A 195 3.73 -8.12 -8.50
C LEU A 195 5.22 -8.06 -8.14
N VAL A 196 5.56 -7.65 -6.92
CA VAL A 196 6.95 -7.58 -6.45
C VAL A 196 7.61 -8.96 -6.49
N LYS A 197 6.89 -10.01 -6.06
CA LYS A 197 7.37 -11.39 -6.15
C LYS A 197 7.52 -11.86 -7.61
N GLN A 198 6.56 -11.51 -8.46
CA GLN A 198 6.56 -11.91 -9.88
C GLN A 198 7.69 -11.25 -10.68
N GLU A 199 8.06 -10.03 -10.34
CA GLU A 199 9.12 -9.25 -10.99
C GLU A 199 10.46 -9.33 -10.22
N ASP A 200 10.68 -10.37 -9.39
CA ASP A 200 11.92 -10.61 -8.63
C ASP A 200 12.43 -9.37 -7.88
N CYS A 201 11.52 -8.65 -7.24
CA CYS A 201 11.77 -7.40 -6.52
C CYS A 201 12.36 -6.26 -7.39
N ASN A 202 12.15 -6.30 -8.72
CA ASN A 202 12.53 -5.22 -9.62
C ASN A 202 11.50 -4.08 -9.57
N TRP A 203 11.75 -3.10 -8.72
CA TRP A 203 10.85 -1.96 -8.49
C TRP A 203 10.60 -1.14 -9.74
N THR A 204 11.57 -0.98 -10.64
CA THR A 204 11.40 -0.23 -11.90
C THR A 204 10.33 -0.89 -12.78
N ASN A 205 10.39 -2.22 -12.92
CA ASN A 205 9.38 -2.95 -13.66
C ASN A 205 8.01 -2.85 -13.01
N VAL A 206 7.93 -3.03 -11.68
CA VAL A 206 6.67 -2.93 -10.92
C VAL A 206 6.02 -1.56 -11.07
N VAL A 207 6.80 -0.47 -10.94
CA VAL A 207 6.32 0.90 -11.14
C VAL A 207 5.75 1.08 -12.55
N ASN A 208 6.48 0.66 -13.58
CA ASN A 208 6.04 0.81 -14.96
C ASN A 208 4.75 0.03 -15.26
N ILE A 209 4.63 -1.21 -14.74
CA ILE A 209 3.41 -2.01 -14.89
C ILE A 209 2.22 -1.31 -14.22
N VAL A 210 2.38 -0.91 -12.95
CA VAL A 210 1.29 -0.31 -12.19
C VAL A 210 0.88 1.04 -12.77
N ARG A 211 1.85 1.89 -13.14
CA ARG A 211 1.59 3.20 -13.76
C ARG A 211 0.76 3.05 -15.03
N THR A 212 1.19 2.20 -15.96
CA THR A 212 0.47 1.96 -17.21
C THR A 212 -0.97 1.49 -16.96
N LEU A 213 -1.17 0.58 -16.00
CA LEU A 213 -2.51 0.09 -15.66
C LEU A 213 -3.39 1.15 -14.99
N VAL A 214 -2.82 1.98 -14.13
CA VAL A 214 -3.55 3.08 -13.48
C VAL A 214 -3.96 4.14 -14.50
N GLU A 215 -3.06 4.51 -15.42
CA GLU A 215 -3.31 5.49 -16.48
C GLU A 215 -4.40 5.01 -17.43
N SER A 216 -4.31 3.78 -17.95
CA SER A 216 -5.33 3.20 -18.83
C SER A 216 -6.72 3.15 -18.17
N LYS A 217 -6.79 2.88 -16.86
CA LYS A 217 -8.06 2.92 -16.11
C LYS A 217 -8.60 4.32 -15.88
N LYS A 218 -7.73 5.31 -15.69
CA LYS A 218 -8.15 6.71 -15.59
C LYS A 218 -8.71 7.21 -16.92
N GLU A 219 -8.05 6.89 -18.02
CA GLU A 219 -8.51 7.24 -19.38
C GLU A 219 -9.84 6.57 -19.71
N ALA A 220 -9.98 5.26 -19.42
CA ALA A 220 -11.22 4.53 -19.62
C ALA A 220 -12.41 5.13 -18.82
N LYS A 221 -12.13 5.68 -17.62
CA LYS A 221 -13.16 6.36 -16.80
C LYS A 221 -13.49 7.77 -17.28
N ALA A 222 -12.55 8.46 -17.93
CA ALA A 222 -12.76 9.80 -18.47
C ALA A 222 -13.67 9.82 -19.71
N ALA A 223 -13.90 8.66 -20.35
CA ALA A 223 -14.78 8.56 -21.52
C ALA A 223 -16.24 8.81 -21.14
N PRO A 224 -17.01 9.54 -21.97
CA PRO A 224 -18.42 9.83 -21.70
C PRO A 224 -19.25 8.56 -21.51
N GLY A 225 -19.94 8.45 -20.36
CA GLY A 225 -20.80 7.30 -20.03
C GLY A 225 -20.11 6.10 -19.38
N ALA A 226 -18.81 6.18 -19.10
CA ALA A 226 -18.07 5.07 -18.51
C ALA A 226 -18.39 4.87 -17.03
N LYS A 227 -18.91 3.67 -16.68
CA LYS A 227 -19.18 3.20 -15.30
C LYS A 227 -18.01 2.31 -14.79
N GLY A 228 -16.76 2.69 -14.99
CA GLY A 228 -15.59 1.88 -14.62
C GLY A 228 -15.03 2.18 -13.22
N LYS A 229 -14.51 1.14 -12.52
CA LYS A 229 -13.71 1.30 -11.30
C LYS A 229 -12.26 1.63 -11.69
N THR A 230 -11.67 2.64 -11.05
CA THR A 230 -10.27 3.04 -11.27
C THR A 230 -9.25 2.09 -10.62
N LYS A 231 -9.70 1.20 -9.74
CA LYS A 231 -8.84 0.25 -9.03
C LYS A 231 -8.28 -0.81 -9.97
N VAL A 232 -6.96 -0.98 -9.96
CA VAL A 232 -6.25 -2.05 -10.65
C VAL A 232 -6.52 -3.38 -9.95
N THR A 233 -6.86 -4.40 -10.73
CA THR A 233 -7.14 -5.76 -10.25
C THR A 233 -6.14 -6.77 -10.80
N GLN A 234 -6.12 -7.98 -10.25
CA GLN A 234 -5.26 -9.05 -10.73
C GLN A 234 -5.55 -9.41 -12.21
N LYS A 235 -6.81 -9.36 -12.63
CA LYS A 235 -7.20 -9.58 -14.03
C LYS A 235 -6.57 -8.57 -15.00
N ASP A 236 -6.43 -7.32 -14.58
CA ASP A 236 -5.79 -6.28 -15.39
C ASP A 236 -4.29 -6.58 -15.57
N VAL A 237 -3.63 -7.06 -14.52
CA VAL A 237 -2.22 -7.47 -14.55
C VAL A 237 -2.02 -8.68 -15.45
N GLU A 238 -2.87 -9.68 -15.34
CA GLU A 238 -2.84 -10.89 -16.16
C GLU A 238 -3.05 -10.57 -17.65
N ALA A 239 -4.03 -9.72 -17.97
CA ALA A 239 -4.28 -9.26 -19.34
C ALA A 239 -3.07 -8.48 -19.91
N ALA A 240 -2.46 -7.58 -19.13
CA ALA A 240 -1.25 -6.87 -19.53
C ALA A 240 -0.05 -7.81 -19.71
N GLY A 241 0.07 -8.83 -18.86
CA GLY A 241 1.11 -9.86 -18.95
C GLY A 241 0.97 -10.71 -20.21
N GLN A 242 -0.25 -11.11 -20.56
CA GLN A 242 -0.56 -11.81 -21.81
C GLN A 242 -0.23 -10.94 -23.02
N SER A 243 -0.67 -9.69 -23.06
CA SER A 243 -0.38 -8.74 -24.13
C SER A 243 1.14 -8.54 -24.35
N LYS A 244 1.93 -8.42 -23.26
CA LYS A 244 3.40 -8.33 -23.34
C LYS A 244 4.03 -9.60 -23.92
N LYS A 245 3.53 -10.78 -23.52
CA LYS A 245 4.04 -12.06 -24.02
C LYS A 245 3.78 -12.21 -25.53
N ILE A 246 2.59 -11.82 -25.97
CA ILE A 246 2.19 -11.79 -27.38
C ILE A 246 3.09 -10.85 -28.18
N SER A 247 3.22 -9.59 -27.74
CA SER A 247 4.06 -8.60 -28.41
C SER A 247 5.53 -9.05 -28.54
N ARG A 248 6.08 -9.74 -27.52
CA ARG A 248 7.44 -10.32 -27.60
C ARG A 248 7.52 -11.46 -28.63
N THR A 249 6.47 -12.27 -28.72
CA THR A 249 6.40 -13.36 -29.71
C THR A 249 6.31 -12.81 -31.12
N HIS A 250 5.48 -11.78 -31.34
CA HIS A 250 5.40 -11.09 -32.65
C HIS A 250 6.73 -10.53 -33.09
N LYS A 251 7.41 -9.77 -32.21
CA LYS A 251 8.75 -9.22 -32.52
C LYS A 251 9.79 -10.30 -32.84
N ARG A 252 9.70 -11.48 -32.23
CA ARG A 252 10.57 -12.62 -32.57
C ARG A 252 10.24 -13.18 -33.94
N ILE A 253 8.95 -13.33 -34.26
CA ILE A 253 8.49 -13.80 -35.57
C ILE A 253 8.91 -12.82 -36.66
N ASP A 254 8.69 -11.50 -36.46
CA ASP A 254 9.11 -10.47 -37.41
C ASP A 254 10.61 -10.52 -37.70
N LYS A 255 11.44 -10.68 -36.65
CA LYS A 255 12.88 -10.82 -36.78
C LYS A 255 13.29 -12.08 -37.54
N ILE A 256 12.58 -13.20 -37.35
CA ILE A 256 12.80 -14.43 -38.11
C ILE A 256 12.42 -14.20 -39.58
N ILE A 257 11.29 -13.53 -39.85
CA ILE A 257 10.88 -13.17 -41.22
C ILE A 257 11.91 -12.30 -41.94
N GLU A 258 12.51 -11.32 -41.24
CA GLU A 258 13.57 -10.47 -41.79
C GLU A 258 14.82 -11.29 -42.15
N VAL A 259 15.26 -12.18 -41.25
CA VAL A 259 16.41 -13.06 -41.49
C VAL A 259 16.15 -13.99 -42.69
N VAL A 260 14.95 -14.61 -42.73
CA VAL A 260 14.55 -15.48 -43.82
C VAL A 260 14.50 -14.74 -45.17
N LYS A 261 14.03 -13.47 -45.22
CA LYS A 261 14.02 -12.66 -46.44
C LYS A 261 15.41 -12.24 -46.91
N ALA A 262 16.38 -12.18 -46.00
CA ALA A 262 17.75 -11.79 -46.33
C ALA A 262 18.57 -12.96 -46.93
N GLU A 263 18.11 -14.20 -46.78
CA GLU A 263 18.78 -15.36 -47.39
C GLU A 263 18.23 -15.66 -48.79
N GLU A 264 19.05 -15.57 -49.79
CA GLU A 264 18.71 -15.77 -51.24
C GLU A 264 18.16 -17.19 -51.57
N THR A 265 18.27 -18.13 -50.63
CA THR A 265 17.88 -19.53 -50.83
C THR A 265 16.40 -19.86 -50.48
N TYR A 266 15.68 -18.84 -49.89
CA TYR A 266 14.30 -19.06 -49.48
C TYR A 266 13.30 -18.65 -50.54
N ASP A 267 12.39 -19.55 -50.85
CA ASP A 267 11.31 -19.31 -51.81
C ASP A 267 10.09 -18.61 -51.16
N LYS A 268 9.17 -18.18 -52.02
CA LYS A 268 7.93 -17.49 -51.61
C LYS A 268 7.10 -18.32 -50.63
N ALA A 269 7.18 -19.66 -50.70
CA ALA A 269 6.41 -20.56 -49.85
C ALA A 269 6.81 -20.45 -48.39
N HIS A 270 8.10 -20.30 -48.08
CA HIS A 270 8.60 -20.11 -46.73
C HIS A 270 8.14 -18.78 -46.12
N VAL A 271 8.11 -17.72 -46.88
CA VAL A 271 7.61 -16.41 -46.46
C VAL A 271 6.13 -16.44 -46.14
N ASP A 272 5.35 -17.13 -46.98
CA ASP A 272 3.92 -17.26 -46.81
C ASP A 272 3.59 -18.17 -45.60
N LEU A 273 4.40 -19.19 -45.32
CA LEU A 273 4.33 -20.00 -44.11
C LEU A 273 4.51 -19.16 -42.83
N PHE A 274 5.55 -18.31 -42.77
CA PHE A 274 5.78 -17.46 -41.62
C PHE A 274 4.63 -16.46 -41.40
N LYS A 275 4.08 -15.87 -42.47
CA LYS A 275 2.91 -14.99 -42.40
C LYS A 275 1.68 -15.74 -41.89
N ALA A 276 1.50 -17.00 -42.29
CA ALA A 276 0.41 -17.82 -41.79
C ALA A 276 0.56 -18.15 -40.31
N VAL A 277 1.78 -18.44 -39.85
CA VAL A 277 2.09 -18.63 -38.40
C VAL A 277 1.80 -17.36 -37.62
N GLN A 278 2.21 -16.19 -38.10
CA GLN A 278 1.93 -14.92 -37.44
C GLN A 278 0.42 -14.68 -37.29
N LYS A 279 -0.34 -14.89 -38.38
CA LYS A 279 -1.80 -14.75 -38.36
C LYS A 279 -2.47 -15.75 -37.43
N ALA A 280 -1.92 -16.98 -37.32
CA ALA A 280 -2.41 -17.97 -36.36
C ALA A 280 -2.19 -17.53 -34.91
N VAL A 281 -1.04 -16.94 -34.60
CA VAL A 281 -0.73 -16.38 -33.28
C VAL A 281 -1.70 -15.26 -32.93
N ASP A 282 -1.97 -14.33 -33.85
CA ASP A 282 -2.96 -13.25 -33.65
C ASP A 282 -4.37 -13.78 -33.35
N LEU A 283 -4.76 -14.87 -34.03
CA LEU A 283 -6.07 -15.47 -33.85
C LEU A 283 -6.21 -16.27 -32.53
N ILE A 284 -5.13 -16.88 -32.03
CA ILE A 284 -5.15 -17.64 -30.77
C ILE A 284 -5.65 -16.77 -29.61
N ASP A 285 -5.30 -15.51 -29.61
CA ASP A 285 -5.65 -14.58 -28.54
C ASP A 285 -7.07 -14.02 -28.67
N ALA A 286 -7.55 -13.86 -29.90
CA ALA A 286 -8.88 -13.34 -30.17
C ALA A 286 -9.96 -14.45 -30.09
N ASP A 287 -9.66 -15.61 -30.63
CA ASP A 287 -10.59 -16.75 -30.73
C ASP A 287 -9.81 -18.06 -30.97
N PRO A 288 -9.51 -18.86 -29.92
CA PRO A 288 -8.75 -20.10 -30.03
C PRO A 288 -9.32 -21.12 -30.99
N GLU A 289 -10.65 -21.22 -31.10
CA GLU A 289 -11.32 -22.14 -32.04
C GLU A 289 -11.13 -21.71 -33.50
N LYS A 290 -11.15 -20.40 -33.73
CA LYS A 290 -10.90 -19.81 -35.05
C LYS A 290 -9.45 -19.97 -35.48
N ALA A 291 -8.52 -19.80 -34.52
CA ALA A 291 -7.12 -20.09 -34.73
C ALA A 291 -6.88 -21.54 -35.10
N ARG A 292 -7.47 -22.48 -34.36
CA ARG A 292 -7.40 -23.92 -34.67
C ARG A 292 -7.89 -24.26 -36.08
N LYS A 293 -9.04 -23.75 -36.46
CA LYS A 293 -9.59 -23.95 -37.83
C LYS A 293 -8.68 -23.36 -38.90
N TYR A 294 -8.12 -22.16 -38.64
CA TYR A 294 -7.20 -21.53 -39.57
C TYR A 294 -5.90 -22.32 -39.73
N ILE A 295 -5.33 -22.83 -38.65
CA ILE A 295 -4.10 -23.66 -38.66
C ILE A 295 -4.39 -24.96 -39.45
N LEU A 296 -5.47 -25.68 -39.13
CA LEU A 296 -5.81 -26.90 -39.80
C LEU A 296 -6.01 -26.72 -41.30
N SER A 297 -6.67 -25.61 -41.72
CA SER A 297 -6.91 -25.32 -43.14
C SER A 297 -5.65 -24.90 -43.92
N LYS A 298 -4.70 -24.21 -43.26
CA LYS A 298 -3.50 -23.73 -43.94
C LYS A 298 -2.37 -24.74 -44.03
N PHE A 299 -2.33 -25.69 -43.10
CA PHE A 299 -1.26 -26.68 -43.06
C PHE A 299 -1.70 -28.06 -43.52
N ASN A 300 -2.88 -28.16 -44.14
CA ASN A 300 -3.46 -29.44 -44.66
C ASN A 300 -3.44 -30.55 -43.61
N LEU A 301 -3.80 -30.24 -42.36
CA LEU A 301 -3.88 -31.16 -41.23
C LEU A 301 -5.32 -31.66 -41.00
N LEU A 302 -6.21 -31.47 -41.98
CA LEU A 302 -7.56 -32.01 -41.99
C LEU A 302 -7.58 -33.38 -42.71
#